data_fa4f6b5b911092a961aba5379d1af93d
#
_entry.id   fa4f6b5b911092a961aba5379d1af93d
#
_cell.length_a   1.000
_cell.length_b   1.000
_cell.length_c   1.000
_cell.angle_alpha   90.00
_cell.angle_beta   90.00
_cell.angle_gamma   90.00
#
_symmetry.space_group_name_H-M   'P 1'
#
loop_
_entity.id
_entity.type
_entity.pdbx_description
1 polymer ?
#
loop_
_entity_poly.entity_id
_entity_poly.type
_entity_poly.pdbx_seq_one_letter_code
_entity_poly.pdbx_strand_id
1 'polypeptide(L)'
;MQQDVITGIGSAIASAIAYGSTYVPVRWFEAGDGLFFQWMMCIGQMLFGVIVLNIAGWPPVFPFAMMSGVFFASGNALTVYIMDGIGMAVGSLLWNTITCVVGWAVTRFGLLGNPQQLPHNNVMNIIGVVIVCIGGFIFGTITHRPIQVRPVPCAILLTAFVGCLYGNMLTPINYLVMHSAETGNPSNISSYFFSFCLGSVLTSTIIFMIYSLTKLNRPFMNPELTLPSLISGIIYAVATYCFFLANQHLDQVGWITRFFHTFP
;
A
#
# COMPACT_ATOMS: atom_id res chain seq x y z
N MET A 1 11.18 -3.80 22.27
CA MET A 1 11.53 -4.57 21.07
C MET A 1 12.87 -4.04 20.55
N GLN A 2 13.85 -4.91 20.29
CA GLN A 2 15.15 -4.48 19.79
C GLN A 2 14.99 -4.06 18.32
N GLN A 3 15.18 -2.77 18.03
CA GLN A 3 15.12 -2.25 16.66
C GLN A 3 16.41 -2.65 15.94
N ASP A 4 16.29 -3.47 14.93
CA ASP A 4 17.41 -3.85 14.08
C ASP A 4 17.40 -2.99 12.81
N VAL A 5 18.24 -1.97 12.78
CA VAL A 5 18.35 -1.01 11.67
C VAL A 5 18.74 -1.70 10.36
N ILE A 6 19.59 -2.73 10.44
CA ILE A 6 20.04 -3.47 9.23
C ILE A 6 18.86 -4.23 8.63
N THR A 7 18.09 -4.94 9.45
CA THR A 7 16.86 -5.63 9.01
C THR A 7 15.84 -4.64 8.46
N GLY A 8 15.68 -3.48 9.09
CA GLY A 8 14.76 -2.44 8.62
C GLY A 8 15.14 -1.88 7.24
N ILE A 9 16.41 -1.53 7.03
CA ILE A 9 16.90 -1.02 5.74
C ILE A 9 16.81 -2.11 4.66
N GLY A 10 17.25 -3.33 4.97
CA GLY A 10 17.15 -4.48 4.06
C GLY A 10 15.71 -4.73 3.61
N SER A 11 14.77 -4.70 4.55
CA SER A 11 13.33 -4.84 4.27
C SER A 11 12.79 -3.68 3.42
N ALA A 12 13.24 -2.43 3.66
CA ALA A 12 12.82 -1.28 2.87
C ALA A 12 13.29 -1.38 1.40
N ILE A 13 14.54 -1.82 1.18
CA ILE A 13 15.09 -2.03 -0.17
C ILE A 13 14.35 -3.17 -0.88
N ALA A 14 14.14 -4.31 -0.21
CA ALA A 14 13.39 -5.44 -0.75
C ALA A 14 11.94 -5.03 -1.12
N SER A 15 11.29 -4.26 -0.25
CA SER A 15 9.96 -3.71 -0.50
C SER A 15 9.92 -2.83 -1.74
N ALA A 16 10.88 -1.91 -1.91
CA ALA A 16 10.93 -1.00 -3.06
C ALA A 16 11.10 -1.76 -4.37
N ILE A 17 11.99 -2.77 -4.41
CA ILE A 17 12.20 -3.63 -5.59
C ILE A 17 10.93 -4.42 -5.90
N ALA A 18 10.31 -5.04 -4.91
CA ALA A 18 9.12 -5.85 -5.10
C ALA A 18 7.91 -5.00 -5.53
N TYR A 19 7.68 -3.81 -4.94
CA TYR A 19 6.64 -2.89 -5.40
C TYR A 19 6.84 -2.46 -6.85
N GLY A 20 8.09 -2.13 -7.24
CA GLY A 20 8.41 -1.78 -8.62
C GLY A 20 8.17 -2.93 -9.61
N SER A 21 8.21 -4.18 -9.14
CA SER A 21 8.03 -5.39 -9.95
C SER A 21 6.58 -5.91 -9.99
N THR A 22 5.67 -5.33 -9.18
CA THR A 22 4.30 -5.85 -8.98
C THR A 22 3.53 -6.02 -10.29
N TYR A 23 3.60 -5.06 -11.19
CA TYR A 23 2.83 -5.07 -12.43
C TYR A 23 3.54 -5.74 -13.62
N VAL A 24 4.78 -6.21 -13.44
CA VAL A 24 5.54 -6.87 -14.52
C VAL A 24 4.84 -8.12 -15.06
N PRO A 25 4.28 -9.02 -14.23
CA PRO A 25 3.65 -10.24 -14.76
C PRO A 25 2.42 -9.97 -15.64
N VAL A 26 1.72 -8.84 -15.42
CA VAL A 26 0.47 -8.52 -16.14
C VAL A 26 0.66 -7.57 -17.31
N ARG A 27 1.87 -7.09 -17.55
CA ARG A 27 2.18 -6.06 -18.56
C ARG A 27 1.76 -6.42 -19.98
N TRP A 28 1.77 -7.72 -20.32
CA TRP A 28 1.50 -8.20 -21.67
C TRP A 28 0.05 -8.70 -21.86
N PHE A 29 -0.76 -8.58 -20.83
CA PHE A 29 -2.15 -9.06 -20.85
C PHE A 29 -3.14 -7.90 -20.83
N GLU A 30 -4.30 -8.12 -21.47
CA GLU A 30 -5.38 -7.15 -21.46
C GLU A 30 -6.11 -7.18 -20.12
N ALA A 31 -5.94 -6.11 -19.33
CA ALA A 31 -6.53 -6.00 -17.99
C ALA A 31 -7.99 -5.50 -18.00
N GLY A 32 -8.49 -4.98 -19.14
CA GLY A 32 -9.82 -4.40 -19.26
C GLY A 32 -10.01 -3.21 -18.32
N ASP A 33 -11.05 -3.24 -17.49
CA ASP A 33 -11.31 -2.22 -16.46
C ASP A 33 -10.53 -2.46 -15.14
N GLY A 34 -9.73 -3.52 -15.08
CA GLY A 34 -8.82 -3.85 -13.99
C GLY A 34 -9.46 -4.45 -12.75
N LEU A 35 -10.78 -4.55 -12.65
CA LEU A 35 -11.44 -5.06 -11.44
C LEU A 35 -11.26 -6.57 -11.28
N PHE A 36 -11.22 -7.32 -12.37
CA PHE A 36 -10.89 -8.75 -12.33
C PHE A 36 -9.43 -8.97 -11.90
N PHE A 37 -8.50 -8.18 -12.50
CA PHE A 37 -7.10 -8.19 -12.10
C PHE A 37 -6.91 -7.91 -10.61
N GLN A 38 -7.54 -6.85 -10.09
CA GLN A 38 -7.46 -6.44 -8.70
C GLN A 38 -8.00 -7.53 -7.77
N TRP A 39 -9.10 -8.18 -8.12
CA TRP A 39 -9.67 -9.27 -7.33
C TRP A 39 -8.72 -10.47 -7.26
N MET A 40 -8.19 -10.93 -8.40
CA MET A 40 -7.22 -12.02 -8.47
C MET A 40 -5.91 -11.67 -7.73
N MET A 41 -5.44 -10.43 -7.83
CA MET A 41 -4.29 -9.94 -7.09
C MET A 41 -4.47 -10.03 -5.58
N CYS A 42 -5.66 -9.68 -5.06
CA CYS A 42 -5.96 -9.82 -3.64
C CYS A 42 -5.99 -11.29 -3.20
N ILE A 43 -6.46 -12.21 -4.05
CA ILE A 43 -6.40 -13.66 -3.77
C ILE A 43 -4.94 -14.13 -3.71
N GLY A 44 -4.08 -13.70 -4.66
CA GLY A 44 -2.65 -13.98 -4.63
C GLY A 44 -1.97 -13.46 -3.36
N GLN A 45 -2.33 -12.25 -2.93
CA GLN A 45 -1.90 -11.67 -1.67
C GLN A 45 -2.30 -12.51 -0.45
N MET A 46 -3.52 -13.06 -0.44
CA MET A 46 -4.02 -13.92 0.62
C MET A 46 -3.24 -15.24 0.70
N LEU A 47 -2.83 -15.82 -0.42
CA LEU A 47 -1.99 -17.04 -0.43
C LEU A 47 -0.69 -16.81 0.33
N PHE A 48 -0.01 -15.69 0.11
CA PHE A 48 1.17 -15.32 0.89
C PHE A 48 0.82 -14.98 2.35
N GLY A 49 -0.33 -14.36 2.60
CA GLY A 49 -0.84 -14.07 3.94
C GLY A 49 -0.99 -15.33 4.80
N VAL A 50 -1.42 -16.46 4.21
CA VAL A 50 -1.48 -17.76 4.89
C VAL A 50 -0.09 -18.28 5.27
N ILE A 51 0.92 -18.06 4.44
CA ILE A 51 2.32 -18.42 4.76
C ILE A 51 2.78 -17.62 5.99
N VAL A 52 2.54 -16.31 5.99
CA VAL A 52 2.90 -15.43 7.13
C VAL A 52 2.12 -15.82 8.39
N LEU A 53 0.84 -16.21 8.27
CA LEU A 53 0.03 -16.70 9.39
C LEU A 53 0.70 -17.90 10.07
N ASN A 54 1.19 -18.86 9.27
CA ASN A 54 1.91 -20.04 9.80
C ASN A 54 3.20 -19.63 10.53
N ILE A 55 3.98 -18.72 9.95
CA ILE A 55 5.24 -18.23 10.53
C ILE A 55 4.97 -17.46 11.83
N ALA A 56 3.88 -16.69 11.88
CA ALA A 56 3.51 -15.89 13.05
C ALA A 56 2.88 -16.71 14.19
N GLY A 57 2.66 -18.04 14.02
CA GLY A 57 2.14 -18.91 15.06
C GLY A 57 0.61 -18.82 15.25
N TRP A 58 -0.13 -18.60 14.16
CA TRP A 58 -1.61 -18.56 14.13
C TRP A 58 -2.22 -17.51 15.08
N PRO A 59 -1.84 -16.23 15.00
CA PRO A 59 -2.50 -15.20 15.78
C PRO A 59 -3.99 -15.11 15.42
N PRO A 60 -4.84 -14.61 16.33
CA PRO A 60 -6.24 -14.39 16.05
C PRO A 60 -6.43 -13.33 14.95
N VAL A 61 -7.61 -13.33 14.33
CA VAL A 61 -7.98 -12.28 13.37
C VAL A 61 -8.33 -11.00 14.12
N PHE A 62 -7.74 -9.90 13.71
CA PHE A 62 -7.97 -8.57 14.28
C PHE A 62 -8.85 -7.74 13.32
N PRO A 63 -10.16 -7.53 13.63
CA PRO A 63 -11.06 -6.79 12.75
C PRO A 63 -10.58 -5.36 12.44
N PHE A 64 -9.95 -4.70 13.43
CA PHE A 64 -9.42 -3.36 13.24
C PHE A 64 -8.23 -3.35 12.25
N ALA A 65 -7.38 -4.37 12.26
CA ALA A 65 -6.31 -4.52 11.27
C ALA A 65 -6.85 -4.82 9.85
N MET A 66 -8.05 -5.43 9.73
CA MET A 66 -8.69 -5.64 8.43
C MET A 66 -9.04 -4.32 7.74
N MET A 67 -9.27 -3.22 8.46
CA MET A 67 -9.49 -1.89 7.88
C MET A 67 -8.30 -1.43 7.01
N SER A 68 -7.09 -1.83 7.34
CA SER A 68 -5.91 -1.59 6.49
C SER A 68 -6.07 -2.24 5.11
N GLY A 69 -6.64 -3.44 5.07
CA GLY A 69 -6.99 -4.16 3.85
C GLY A 69 -8.13 -3.48 3.07
N VAL A 70 -9.11 -2.91 3.77
CA VAL A 70 -10.20 -2.13 3.15
C VAL A 70 -9.64 -0.91 2.43
N PHE A 71 -8.74 -0.16 3.08
CA PHE A 71 -8.09 1.01 2.46
C PHE A 71 -7.30 0.62 1.22
N PHE A 72 -6.52 -0.45 1.31
CA PHE A 72 -5.77 -0.96 0.16
C PHE A 72 -6.69 -1.38 -0.98
N ALA A 73 -7.66 -2.27 -0.76
CA ALA A 73 -8.51 -2.81 -1.82
C ALA A 73 -9.38 -1.73 -2.48
N SER A 74 -9.89 -0.78 -1.70
CA SER A 74 -10.66 0.36 -2.20
C SER A 74 -9.81 1.28 -3.08
N GLY A 75 -8.58 1.57 -2.68
CA GLY A 75 -7.63 2.33 -3.47
C GLY A 75 -7.25 1.61 -4.76
N ASN A 76 -6.91 0.31 -4.65
CA ASN A 76 -6.47 -0.49 -5.79
C ASN A 76 -7.54 -0.67 -6.87
N ALA A 77 -8.82 -0.72 -6.48
CA ALA A 77 -9.93 -0.77 -7.43
C ALA A 77 -10.03 0.47 -8.35
N LEU A 78 -9.49 1.60 -7.92
CA LEU A 78 -9.50 2.86 -8.68
C LEU A 78 -8.24 3.07 -9.52
N THR A 79 -7.18 2.28 -9.29
CA THR A 79 -5.87 2.51 -9.93
C THR A 79 -5.92 2.39 -11.44
N VAL A 80 -6.65 1.41 -11.99
CA VAL A 80 -6.76 1.25 -13.44
C VAL A 80 -7.47 2.45 -14.07
N TYR A 81 -8.53 2.95 -13.42
CA TYR A 81 -9.22 4.15 -13.88
C TYR A 81 -8.29 5.37 -13.94
N ILE A 82 -7.42 5.52 -12.93
CA ILE A 82 -6.43 6.60 -12.87
C ILE A 82 -5.39 6.44 -13.98
N MET A 83 -4.90 5.20 -14.18
CA MET A 83 -3.91 4.90 -15.22
C MET A 83 -4.46 5.20 -16.63
N ASP A 84 -5.73 4.92 -16.88
CA ASP A 84 -6.41 5.24 -18.15
C ASP A 84 -6.60 6.75 -18.37
N GLY A 85 -6.69 7.53 -17.28
CA GLY A 85 -6.92 8.97 -17.34
C GLY A 85 -5.66 9.81 -17.47
N ILE A 86 -4.59 9.48 -16.72
CA ILE A 86 -3.36 10.28 -16.64
C ILE A 86 -2.08 9.48 -16.92
N GLY A 87 -2.23 8.19 -17.25
CA GLY A 87 -1.12 7.29 -17.50
C GLY A 87 -0.53 6.66 -16.23
N MET A 88 0.05 5.46 -16.40
CA MET A 88 0.57 4.66 -15.29
C MET A 88 1.68 5.39 -14.51
N ALA A 89 2.64 5.99 -15.20
CA ALA A 89 3.79 6.63 -14.56
C ALA A 89 3.38 7.86 -13.74
N VAL A 90 2.59 8.76 -14.33
CA VAL A 90 2.12 9.98 -13.66
C VAL A 90 1.18 9.64 -12.51
N GLY A 91 0.21 8.74 -12.75
CA GLY A 91 -0.74 8.29 -11.73
C GLY A 91 -0.03 7.70 -10.51
N SER A 92 0.88 6.74 -10.73
CA SER A 92 1.60 6.06 -9.63
C SER A 92 2.49 7.02 -8.83
N LEU A 93 3.19 7.92 -9.48
CA LEU A 93 4.05 8.90 -8.81
C LEU A 93 3.25 9.92 -8.00
N LEU A 94 2.12 10.39 -8.52
CA LEU A 94 1.24 11.33 -7.82
C LEU A 94 0.61 10.68 -6.58
N TRP A 95 -0.01 9.49 -6.70
CA TRP A 95 -0.59 8.87 -5.49
C TRP A 95 0.46 8.49 -4.47
N ASN A 96 1.67 8.04 -4.89
CA ASN A 96 2.77 7.75 -3.96
C ASN A 96 3.26 9.00 -3.23
N THR A 97 3.34 10.14 -3.92
CA THR A 97 3.67 11.44 -3.29
C THR A 97 2.65 11.79 -2.22
N ILE A 98 1.36 11.69 -2.54
CA ILE A 98 0.26 11.98 -1.61
C ILE A 98 0.26 10.98 -0.45
N THR A 99 0.49 9.69 -0.73
CA THR A 99 0.65 8.63 0.29
C THR A 99 1.74 8.97 1.29
N CYS A 100 2.91 9.40 0.82
CA CYS A 100 4.00 9.84 1.67
C CYS A 100 3.63 11.02 2.56
N VAL A 101 3.02 12.05 1.98
CA VAL A 101 2.63 13.27 2.72
C VAL A 101 1.55 12.95 3.76
N VAL A 102 0.53 12.17 3.40
CA VAL A 102 -0.56 11.79 4.31
C VAL A 102 -0.03 10.90 5.43
N GLY A 103 0.74 9.85 5.13
CA GLY A 103 1.34 8.97 6.14
C GLY A 103 2.27 9.72 7.09
N TRP A 104 3.09 10.65 6.55
CA TRP A 104 3.92 11.54 7.35
C TRP A 104 3.07 12.43 8.27
N ALA A 105 2.02 13.05 7.74
CA ALA A 105 1.16 13.94 8.54
C ALA A 105 0.45 13.18 9.67
N VAL A 106 -0.09 11.99 9.39
CA VAL A 106 -0.76 11.15 10.39
C VAL A 106 0.20 10.80 11.54
N THR A 107 1.41 10.39 11.22
CA THR A 107 2.43 10.01 12.21
C THR A 107 3.00 11.22 12.96
N ARG A 108 3.29 12.29 12.23
CA ARG A 108 3.88 13.52 12.76
C ARG A 108 2.96 14.25 13.73
N PHE A 109 1.68 14.33 13.41
CA PHE A 109 0.69 15.06 14.21
C PHE A 109 -0.10 14.16 15.16
N GLY A 110 0.15 12.86 15.16
CA GLY A 110 -0.57 11.92 16.01
C GLY A 110 -2.06 11.85 15.69
N LEU A 111 -2.40 11.77 14.40
CA LEU A 111 -3.79 11.73 13.96
C LEU A 111 -4.37 10.32 14.09
N LEU A 112 -5.71 10.23 14.11
CA LEU A 112 -6.48 8.97 14.12
C LEU A 112 -6.13 8.05 15.31
N GLY A 113 -5.82 8.65 16.47
CA GLY A 113 -5.52 7.91 17.70
C GLY A 113 -4.12 7.33 17.79
N ASN A 114 -3.27 7.53 16.80
CA ASN A 114 -1.86 7.14 16.90
C ASN A 114 -1.10 8.16 17.74
N PRO A 115 -0.16 7.74 18.62
CA PRO A 115 0.69 8.66 19.34
C PRO A 115 1.59 9.44 18.38
N GLN A 116 1.81 10.70 18.70
CA GLN A 116 2.70 11.56 17.93
C GLN A 116 4.13 11.00 17.94
N GLN A 117 4.70 10.77 16.77
CA GLN A 117 6.08 10.35 16.61
C GLN A 117 6.91 11.50 16.03
N LEU A 118 7.83 12.03 16.83
CA LEU A 118 8.75 13.07 16.41
C LEU A 118 10.06 12.46 15.91
N PRO A 119 10.54 12.84 14.72
CA PRO A 119 11.83 12.37 14.22
C PRO A 119 12.97 12.95 15.07
N HIS A 120 14.08 12.24 15.15
CA HIS A 120 15.29 12.70 15.85
C HIS A 120 15.79 14.04 15.28
N ASN A 121 15.71 14.23 13.95
CA ASN A 121 16.06 15.49 13.29
C ASN A 121 14.86 16.03 12.49
N ASN A 122 14.18 17.03 13.07
CA ASN A 122 13.00 17.66 12.47
C ASN A 122 13.31 18.34 11.13
N VAL A 123 14.46 18.98 11.00
CA VAL A 123 14.84 19.74 9.81
C VAL A 123 15.04 18.79 8.62
N MET A 124 15.81 17.71 8.82
CA MET A 124 16.04 16.71 7.77
C MET A 124 14.73 16.02 7.35
N ASN A 125 13.83 15.77 8.29
CA ASN A 125 12.54 15.15 7.99
C ASN A 125 11.64 16.07 7.13
N ILE A 126 11.58 17.37 7.47
CA ILE A 126 10.82 18.36 6.67
C ILE A 126 11.46 18.52 5.28
N ILE A 127 12.79 18.60 5.19
CA ILE A 127 13.50 18.67 3.90
C ILE A 127 13.15 17.46 3.03
N GLY A 128 13.12 16.24 3.61
CA GLY A 128 12.74 15.02 2.89
C GLY A 128 11.33 15.10 2.31
N VAL A 129 10.34 15.55 3.09
CA VAL A 129 8.96 15.74 2.63
C VAL A 129 8.87 16.79 1.51
N VAL A 130 9.59 17.91 1.66
CA VAL A 130 9.63 18.96 0.62
C VAL A 130 10.21 18.41 -0.69
N ILE A 131 11.29 17.63 -0.63
CA ILE A 131 11.88 17.00 -1.82
C ILE A 131 10.89 16.05 -2.50
N VAL A 132 10.14 15.23 -1.72
CA VAL A 132 9.10 14.35 -2.26
C VAL A 132 7.99 15.16 -2.94
N CYS A 133 7.54 16.26 -2.33
CA CYS A 133 6.53 17.15 -2.92
C CYS A 133 7.03 17.80 -4.23
N ILE A 134 8.27 18.28 -4.26
CA ILE A 134 8.88 18.86 -5.47
C ILE A 134 8.98 17.79 -6.56
N GLY A 135 9.43 16.58 -6.23
CA GLY A 135 9.47 15.45 -7.15
C GLY A 135 8.09 15.14 -7.73
N GLY A 136 7.06 15.02 -6.87
CA GLY A 136 5.68 14.80 -7.29
C GLY A 136 5.15 15.91 -8.20
N PHE A 137 5.46 17.18 -7.91
CA PHE A 137 5.09 18.31 -8.75
C PHE A 137 5.77 18.25 -10.13
N ILE A 138 7.08 18.00 -10.19
CA ILE A 138 7.82 17.87 -11.45
C ILE A 138 7.22 16.75 -12.30
N PHE A 139 6.94 15.57 -11.71
CA PHE A 139 6.31 14.46 -12.45
C PHE A 139 4.89 14.78 -12.88
N GLY A 140 4.12 15.53 -12.10
CA GLY A 140 2.78 16.00 -12.48
C GLY A 140 2.77 16.96 -13.68
N THR A 141 3.89 17.64 -13.96
CA THR A 141 4.03 18.51 -15.13
C THR A 141 4.45 17.78 -16.41
N ILE A 142 4.90 16.52 -16.29
CA ILE A 142 5.26 15.71 -17.45
C ILE A 142 3.98 15.32 -18.19
N THR A 143 3.75 15.99 -19.34
CA THR A 143 2.60 15.68 -20.19
C THR A 143 2.86 14.38 -20.93
N HIS A 144 2.36 13.27 -20.38
CA HIS A 144 2.14 12.07 -21.19
C HIS A 144 0.91 12.32 -22.05
N ARG A 145 0.95 11.95 -23.34
CA ARG A 145 -0.25 11.86 -24.17
C ARG A 145 -0.83 10.45 -23.98
N PRO A 146 -1.67 10.20 -22.99
CA PRO A 146 -2.40 8.95 -22.92
C PRO A 146 -3.39 8.95 -24.07
N ILE A 147 -3.77 7.77 -24.55
CA ILE A 147 -5.01 7.59 -25.28
C ILE A 147 -6.10 7.95 -24.29
N GLN A 148 -6.56 9.21 -24.31
CA GLN A 148 -7.48 9.76 -23.31
C GLN A 148 -8.84 9.07 -23.43
N VAL A 149 -9.03 8.00 -22.69
CA VAL A 149 -10.33 7.31 -22.56
C VAL A 149 -11.17 7.92 -21.43
N ARG A 150 -10.53 8.65 -20.50
CA ARG A 150 -11.17 9.14 -19.25
C ARG A 150 -10.90 10.63 -19.00
N PRO A 151 -11.82 11.35 -18.31
CA PRO A 151 -11.64 12.76 -17.97
C PRO A 151 -10.47 12.97 -17.00
N VAL A 152 -9.46 13.74 -17.40
CA VAL A 152 -8.25 14.05 -16.63
C VAL A 152 -8.55 14.64 -15.23
N PRO A 153 -9.48 15.62 -15.06
CA PRO A 153 -9.76 16.15 -13.73
C PRO A 153 -10.29 15.12 -12.75
N CYS A 154 -11.11 14.18 -13.21
CA CYS A 154 -11.63 13.09 -12.39
C CYS A 154 -10.50 12.13 -11.99
N ALA A 155 -9.58 11.79 -12.89
CA ALA A 155 -8.44 10.94 -12.60
C ALA A 155 -7.51 11.57 -11.56
N ILE A 156 -7.24 12.89 -11.62
CA ILE A 156 -6.44 13.62 -10.63
C ILE A 156 -7.12 13.61 -9.26
N LEU A 157 -8.43 13.86 -9.17
CA LEU A 157 -9.18 13.82 -7.92
C LEU A 157 -9.14 12.43 -7.29
N LEU A 158 -9.34 11.39 -8.10
CA LEU A 158 -9.25 10.00 -7.65
C LEU A 158 -7.82 9.63 -7.20
N THR A 159 -6.79 10.16 -7.86
CA THR A 159 -5.40 9.99 -7.45
C THR A 159 -5.16 10.55 -6.04
N ALA A 160 -5.70 11.73 -5.74
CA ALA A 160 -5.63 12.31 -4.40
C ALA A 160 -6.35 11.43 -3.36
N PHE A 161 -7.53 10.94 -3.68
CA PHE A 161 -8.30 10.06 -2.81
C PHE A 161 -7.58 8.74 -2.55
N VAL A 162 -7.04 8.08 -3.59
CA VAL A 162 -6.24 6.85 -3.47
C VAL A 162 -4.98 7.08 -2.64
N GLY A 163 -4.29 8.21 -2.84
CA GLY A 163 -3.13 8.58 -2.02
C GLY A 163 -3.49 8.73 -0.54
N CYS A 164 -4.66 9.28 -0.22
CA CYS A 164 -5.16 9.35 1.16
C CYS A 164 -5.45 7.95 1.74
N LEU A 165 -6.07 7.05 0.97
CA LEU A 165 -6.34 5.68 1.42
C LEU A 165 -5.04 4.93 1.70
N TYR A 166 -4.07 4.98 0.78
CA TYR A 166 -2.80 4.31 0.94
C TYR A 166 -1.94 4.92 2.06
N GLY A 167 -1.98 6.25 2.24
CA GLY A 167 -1.30 6.92 3.34
C GLY A 167 -1.81 6.52 4.72
N ASN A 168 -3.08 6.09 4.80
CA ASN A 168 -3.70 5.59 6.02
C ASN A 168 -3.70 4.06 6.13
N MET A 169 -3.15 3.32 5.17
CA MET A 169 -3.18 1.86 5.14
C MET A 169 -2.54 1.22 6.38
N LEU A 170 -1.43 1.78 6.88
CA LEU A 170 -0.78 1.28 8.10
C LEU A 170 -1.38 1.80 9.39
N THR A 171 -2.18 2.84 9.37
CA THR A 171 -2.70 3.53 10.55
C THR A 171 -3.42 2.60 11.53
N PRO A 172 -4.35 1.71 11.10
CA PRO A 172 -5.03 0.80 12.03
C PRO A 172 -4.08 -0.22 12.67
N ILE A 173 -3.12 -0.74 11.92
CA ILE A 173 -2.14 -1.71 12.42
C ILE A 173 -1.18 -1.05 13.40
N ASN A 174 -0.68 0.14 13.09
CA ASN A 174 0.19 0.90 13.98
C ASN A 174 -0.51 1.25 15.29
N TYR A 175 -1.78 1.60 15.24
CA TYR A 175 -2.58 1.82 16.43
C TYR A 175 -2.57 0.60 17.36
N LEU A 176 -2.82 -0.59 16.81
CA LEU A 176 -2.81 -1.84 17.59
C LEU A 176 -1.44 -2.18 18.17
N VAL A 177 -0.37 -1.99 17.38
CA VAL A 177 1.01 -2.23 17.82
C VAL A 177 1.42 -1.28 18.95
N MET A 178 1.07 0.00 18.83
CA MET A 178 1.46 1.02 19.80
C MET A 178 0.70 0.91 21.12
N HIS A 179 -0.57 0.49 21.08
CA HIS A 179 -1.37 0.26 22.27
C HIS A 179 -1.33 -1.20 22.75
N SER A 180 -0.33 -1.98 22.31
CA SER A 180 -0.18 -3.39 22.66
C SER A 180 -0.05 -3.63 24.17
N ALA A 181 0.64 -2.74 24.88
CA ALA A 181 0.82 -2.84 26.33
C ALA A 181 -0.49 -2.65 27.11
N GLU A 182 -1.41 -1.84 26.61
CA GLU A 182 -2.69 -1.52 27.26
C GLU A 182 -3.76 -2.56 26.92
N THR A 183 -3.74 -3.05 25.67
CA THR A 183 -4.79 -3.93 25.13
C THR A 183 -4.44 -5.42 25.22
N GLY A 184 -3.21 -5.76 25.57
CA GLY A 184 -2.70 -7.15 25.57
C GLY A 184 -2.52 -7.75 24.16
N ASN A 185 -2.62 -6.94 23.12
CA ASN A 185 -2.44 -7.35 21.73
C ASN A 185 -0.95 -7.57 21.40
N PRO A 186 -0.62 -8.42 20.39
CA PRO A 186 0.76 -8.60 19.97
C PRO A 186 1.44 -7.28 19.57
N SER A 187 2.68 -7.07 20.00
CA SER A 187 3.50 -5.94 19.54
C SER A 187 4.22 -6.19 18.23
N ASN A 188 4.15 -7.42 17.68
CA ASN A 188 4.76 -7.81 16.42
C ASN A 188 3.79 -7.54 15.25
N ILE A 189 4.22 -6.74 14.28
CA ILE A 189 3.41 -6.37 13.12
C ILE A 189 3.01 -7.58 12.25
N SER A 190 3.85 -8.64 12.23
CA SER A 190 3.57 -9.87 11.48
C SER A 190 2.26 -10.55 11.90
N SER A 191 1.85 -10.39 13.16
CA SER A 191 0.60 -10.96 13.70
C SER A 191 -0.65 -10.35 13.06
N TYR A 192 -0.55 -9.16 12.48
CA TYR A 192 -1.66 -8.44 11.86
C TYR A 192 -1.72 -8.62 10.34
N PHE A 193 -0.65 -9.14 9.73
CA PHE A 193 -0.54 -9.21 8.26
C PHE A 193 -1.62 -10.09 7.63
N PHE A 194 -1.95 -11.22 8.24
CA PHE A 194 -3.05 -12.06 7.76
C PHE A 194 -4.40 -11.35 7.80
N SER A 195 -4.68 -10.59 8.88
CA SER A 195 -5.91 -9.79 9.00
C SER A 195 -5.99 -8.72 7.92
N PHE A 196 -4.88 -8.07 7.58
CA PHE A 196 -4.77 -7.16 6.44
C PHE A 196 -5.13 -7.86 5.12
N CYS A 197 -4.53 -9.03 4.83
CA CYS A 197 -4.83 -9.79 3.62
C CYS A 197 -6.30 -10.21 3.56
N LEU A 198 -6.87 -10.66 4.68
CA LEU A 198 -8.27 -11.05 4.77
C LEU A 198 -9.21 -9.86 4.49
N GLY A 199 -8.93 -8.70 5.07
CA GLY A 199 -9.66 -7.45 4.79
C GLY A 199 -9.61 -7.06 3.32
N SER A 200 -8.43 -7.21 2.69
CA SER A 200 -8.23 -6.92 1.26
C SER A 200 -9.08 -7.85 0.36
N VAL A 201 -9.05 -9.16 0.61
CA VAL A 201 -9.81 -10.14 -0.19
C VAL A 201 -11.31 -9.94 -0.02
N LEU A 202 -11.79 -9.76 1.21
CA LEU A 202 -13.22 -9.55 1.45
C LEU A 202 -13.71 -8.29 0.75
N THR A 203 -12.98 -7.18 0.88
CA THR A 203 -13.35 -5.91 0.25
C THR A 203 -13.29 -6.02 -1.28
N SER A 204 -12.24 -6.61 -1.84
CA SER A 204 -12.13 -6.76 -3.30
C SER A 204 -13.19 -7.69 -3.85
N THR A 205 -13.59 -8.74 -3.10
CA THR A 205 -14.69 -9.62 -3.48
C THR A 205 -16.03 -8.87 -3.50
N ILE A 206 -16.31 -8.04 -2.49
CA ILE A 206 -17.51 -7.20 -2.46
C ILE A 206 -17.52 -6.24 -3.65
N ILE A 207 -16.41 -5.57 -3.92
CA ILE A 207 -16.28 -4.65 -5.07
C ILE A 207 -16.53 -5.40 -6.39
N PHE A 208 -15.93 -6.59 -6.56
CA PHE A 208 -16.12 -7.40 -7.77
C PHE A 208 -17.55 -7.92 -7.91
N MET A 209 -18.22 -8.28 -6.82
CA MET A 209 -19.63 -8.66 -6.83
C MET A 209 -20.54 -7.49 -7.26
N ILE A 210 -20.32 -6.31 -6.67
CA ILE A 210 -21.07 -5.09 -7.05
C ILE A 210 -20.85 -4.78 -8.53
N TYR A 211 -19.60 -4.85 -8.98
CA TYR A 211 -19.26 -4.66 -10.40
C TYR A 211 -19.98 -5.68 -11.30
N SER A 212 -19.99 -6.96 -10.95
CA SER A 212 -20.69 -7.99 -11.71
C SER A 212 -22.19 -7.72 -11.81
N LEU A 213 -22.81 -7.26 -10.71
CA LEU A 213 -24.23 -6.88 -10.71
C LEU A 213 -24.49 -5.66 -11.58
N THR A 214 -23.65 -4.62 -11.55
CA THR A 214 -23.79 -3.43 -12.39
C THR A 214 -23.64 -3.75 -13.87
N LYS A 215 -22.86 -4.77 -14.23
CA LYS A 215 -22.68 -5.29 -15.59
C LYS A 215 -23.71 -6.35 -15.97
N LEU A 216 -24.80 -6.50 -15.22
CA LEU A 216 -25.85 -7.50 -15.47
C LEU A 216 -25.28 -8.94 -15.60
N ASN A 217 -24.40 -9.34 -14.71
CA ASN A 217 -23.66 -10.61 -14.71
C ASN A 217 -22.79 -10.86 -15.96
N ARG A 218 -22.31 -9.81 -16.60
CA ARG A 218 -21.36 -9.85 -17.72
C ARG A 218 -20.10 -9.04 -17.38
N PRO A 219 -19.38 -9.34 -16.27
CA PRO A 219 -18.14 -8.67 -15.94
C PRO A 219 -17.06 -9.00 -16.98
N PHE A 220 -16.13 -8.09 -17.20
CA PHE A 220 -14.94 -8.41 -17.98
C PHE A 220 -14.07 -9.38 -17.16
N MET A 221 -13.86 -10.58 -17.69
CA MET A 221 -12.97 -11.59 -17.12
C MET A 221 -12.08 -12.15 -18.21
N ASN A 222 -10.77 -12.01 -18.04
CA ASN A 222 -9.79 -12.61 -18.94
C ASN A 222 -9.12 -13.79 -18.23
N PRO A 223 -9.42 -15.05 -18.62
CA PRO A 223 -8.84 -16.23 -17.98
C PRO A 223 -7.29 -16.27 -18.05
N GLU A 224 -6.70 -15.74 -19.12
CA GLU A 224 -5.25 -15.68 -19.29
C GLU A 224 -4.58 -14.76 -18.27
N LEU A 225 -5.31 -13.78 -17.76
CA LEU A 225 -4.85 -12.83 -16.74
C LEU A 225 -4.83 -13.45 -15.33
N THR A 226 -5.50 -14.58 -15.10
CA THR A 226 -5.65 -15.17 -13.76
C THR A 226 -4.31 -15.47 -13.10
N LEU A 227 -3.47 -16.27 -13.74
CA LEU A 227 -2.16 -16.67 -13.19
C LEU A 227 -1.20 -15.47 -13.04
N PRO A 228 -1.03 -14.59 -14.05
CA PRO A 228 -0.24 -13.37 -13.89
C PRO A 228 -0.70 -12.47 -12.76
N SER A 229 -2.01 -12.35 -12.54
CA SER A 229 -2.58 -11.55 -11.45
C SER A 229 -2.31 -12.15 -10.07
N LEU A 230 -2.41 -13.47 -9.92
CA LEU A 230 -2.05 -14.17 -8.69
C LEU A 230 -0.56 -13.97 -8.35
N ILE A 231 0.33 -14.11 -9.34
CA ILE A 231 1.77 -13.87 -9.17
C ILE A 231 2.02 -12.41 -8.76
N SER A 232 1.38 -11.47 -9.44
CA SER A 232 1.42 -10.04 -9.10
C SER A 232 0.99 -9.79 -7.65
N GLY A 233 -0.07 -10.48 -7.20
CA GLY A 233 -0.56 -10.44 -5.83
C GLY A 233 0.42 -10.98 -4.80
N ILE A 234 1.11 -12.08 -5.10
CA ILE A 234 2.16 -12.63 -4.24
C ILE A 234 3.35 -11.66 -4.15
N ILE A 235 3.80 -11.09 -5.28
CA ILE A 235 4.88 -10.10 -5.29
C ILE A 235 4.49 -8.87 -4.46
N TYR A 236 3.27 -8.37 -4.63
CA TYR A 236 2.75 -7.26 -3.84
C TYR A 236 2.68 -7.59 -2.35
N ALA A 237 2.27 -8.81 -1.99
CA ALA A 237 2.21 -9.25 -0.59
C ALA A 237 3.59 -9.30 0.06
N VAL A 238 4.61 -9.82 -0.65
CA VAL A 238 6.00 -9.78 -0.21
C VAL A 238 6.47 -8.34 -0.02
N ALA A 239 6.19 -7.46 -0.99
CA ALA A 239 6.52 -6.03 -0.91
C ALA A 239 5.90 -5.37 0.33
N THR A 240 4.60 -5.60 0.56
CA THR A 240 3.86 -5.04 1.68
C THR A 240 4.34 -5.60 3.03
N TYR A 241 4.65 -6.89 3.09
CA TYR A 241 5.19 -7.50 4.31
C TYR A 241 6.56 -6.93 4.66
N CYS A 242 7.45 -6.80 3.68
CA CYS A 242 8.74 -6.13 3.86
C CYS A 242 8.58 -4.66 4.26
N PHE A 243 7.59 -3.95 3.70
CA PHE A 243 7.26 -2.59 4.10
C PHE A 243 6.79 -2.50 5.55
N PHE A 244 5.96 -3.44 6.02
CA PHE A 244 5.53 -3.53 7.41
C PHE A 244 6.73 -3.76 8.35
N LEU A 245 7.62 -4.69 8.00
CA LEU A 245 8.83 -4.94 8.78
C LEU A 245 9.76 -3.73 8.81
N ALA A 246 9.94 -3.05 7.68
CA ALA A 246 10.73 -1.82 7.62
C ALA A 246 10.16 -0.75 8.57
N ASN A 247 8.85 -0.53 8.56
CA ASN A 247 8.19 0.42 9.47
C ASN A 247 8.35 0.02 10.95
N GLN A 248 8.30 -1.27 11.27
CA GLN A 248 8.48 -1.76 12.64
C GLN A 248 9.91 -1.53 13.17
N HIS A 249 10.92 -1.71 12.31
CA HIS A 249 12.33 -1.63 12.71
C HIS A 249 12.92 -0.22 12.58
N LEU A 250 12.37 0.64 11.71
CA LEU A 250 12.94 1.97 11.43
C LEU A 250 12.15 3.13 12.05
N ASP A 251 10.98 2.88 12.63
CA ASP A 251 9.94 3.88 12.94
C ASP A 251 9.54 4.71 11.70
N GLN A 252 8.25 4.96 11.49
CA GLN A 252 7.73 5.62 10.26
C GLN A 252 8.38 6.96 9.91
N VAL A 253 8.99 7.63 10.88
CA VAL A 253 9.55 8.98 10.73
C VAL A 253 11.08 9.00 10.83
N GLY A 254 11.71 7.95 11.35
CA GLY A 254 13.14 7.96 11.73
C GLY A 254 14.12 7.33 10.75
N TRP A 255 13.66 6.63 9.70
CA TRP A 255 14.55 5.81 8.87
C TRP A 255 15.59 6.63 8.08
N ILE A 256 15.24 7.81 7.55
CA ILE A 256 16.17 8.66 6.78
C ILE A 256 17.30 9.18 7.68
N THR A 257 16.96 9.60 8.90
CA THR A 257 17.96 10.10 9.86
C THR A 257 18.86 8.99 10.42
N ARG A 258 18.34 7.78 10.61
CA ARG A 258 19.14 6.65 11.04
C ARG A 258 20.09 6.13 9.97
N PHE A 259 19.69 6.17 8.70
CA PHE A 259 20.56 5.81 7.58
C PHE A 259 21.86 6.61 7.57
N PHE A 260 21.77 7.93 7.77
CA PHE A 260 22.96 8.80 7.81
C PHE A 260 23.81 8.69 9.08
N HIS A 261 23.25 8.15 10.18
CA HIS A 261 24.02 7.91 11.41
C HIS A 261 24.68 6.53 11.48
N THR A 262 24.21 5.56 10.72
CA THR A 262 24.76 4.18 10.71
C THR A 262 25.94 4.02 9.75
N PHE A 263 26.06 4.95 8.79
CA PHE A 263 27.20 5.02 7.88
C PHE A 263 27.89 6.38 8.06
N PRO A 264 28.96 6.46 8.88
CA PRO A 264 29.75 7.67 9.10
C PRO A 264 30.49 8.13 7.83
#